data_1abcb26fd3c283e4543cabbfea533a52
#
_entry.id   1abcb26fd3c283e4543cabbfea533a52
#
_cell.length_a   1.000
_cell.length_b   1.000
_cell.length_c   1.000
_cell.angle_alpha   90.00
_cell.angle_beta   90.00
_cell.angle_gamma   90.00
#
_symmetry.space_group_name_H-M   'P 1'
#
loop_
_entity.id
_entity.type
_entity.pdbx_description
1 polymer ?
#
loop_
_entity_poly.entity_id
_entity_poly.type
_entity_poly.pdbx_seq_one_letter_code
_entity_poly.pdbx_strand_id
1 'polypeptide(L)'
;MMTKRVHLIVGGFPIGALAGHDMDYARLQILSVLQEFPSLRTSISGDYQDIERWLPNTDLLITYTAGPYTSDPQAEVIRDWMHGGGHWFALHGSSGGKAVKKNTPDGIRKSMVKAAHHAAIGSFFLNHPPIRRF
;
A
#
# COMPACT_ATOMS: atom_id res chain seq x y z
N MET A 1 -16.45 -18.65 -16.09
CA MET A 1 -16.21 -17.37 -15.42
C MET A 1 -14.73 -17.27 -15.09
N MET A 2 -14.05 -16.24 -15.59
CA MET A 2 -12.63 -16.04 -15.31
C MET A 2 -12.43 -15.64 -13.84
N THR A 3 -11.54 -16.37 -13.17
CA THR A 3 -11.16 -16.05 -11.80
C THR A 3 -10.10 -14.95 -11.81
N LYS A 4 -10.31 -13.89 -11.04
CA LYS A 4 -9.33 -12.85 -10.80
C LYS A 4 -8.67 -13.03 -9.44
N ARG A 5 -7.40 -12.73 -9.37
CA ARG A 5 -6.62 -12.85 -8.14
C ARG A 5 -6.33 -11.49 -7.53
N VAL A 6 -6.66 -11.38 -6.27
CA VAL A 6 -6.41 -10.19 -5.46
C VAL A 6 -5.39 -10.54 -4.38
N HIS A 7 -4.35 -9.74 -4.27
CA HIS A 7 -3.43 -9.83 -3.14
C HIS A 7 -3.64 -8.63 -2.23
N LEU A 8 -3.92 -8.89 -0.95
CA LEU A 8 -4.18 -7.88 0.06
C LEU A 8 -3.00 -7.80 1.02
N ILE A 9 -2.43 -6.59 1.18
CA ILE A 9 -1.44 -6.31 2.21
C ILE A 9 -2.04 -5.33 3.20
N VAL A 10 -2.21 -5.77 4.44
CA VAL A 10 -2.64 -4.92 5.56
C VAL A 10 -1.68 -5.13 6.71
N GLY A 11 -1.04 -4.06 7.16
CA GLY A 11 -0.10 -4.14 8.26
C GLY A 11 0.67 -2.85 8.46
N GLY A 12 1.66 -2.88 9.35
CA GLY A 12 2.61 -1.80 9.45
C GLY A 12 2.81 -1.20 10.83
N PHE A 13 2.19 -1.75 11.85
CA PHE A 13 2.51 -1.35 13.22
C PHE A 13 3.19 -2.52 13.93
N PRO A 14 4.34 -2.28 14.62
CA PRO A 14 4.96 -3.29 15.44
C PRO A 14 4.00 -3.78 16.54
N ILE A 15 4.15 -5.03 16.94
CA ILE A 15 3.38 -5.60 18.05
C ILE A 15 3.56 -4.72 19.29
N GLY A 16 2.44 -4.33 19.90
CA GLY A 16 2.44 -3.47 21.09
C GLY A 16 2.54 -1.98 20.81
N ALA A 17 2.68 -1.56 19.55
CA ALA A 17 2.64 -0.15 19.20
C ALA A 17 1.21 0.38 19.35
N LEU A 18 1.09 1.57 19.98
CA LEU A 18 -0.16 2.31 19.99
C LEU A 18 -0.32 2.98 18.61
N ALA A 19 -1.22 2.43 17.83
CA ALA A 19 -1.50 2.92 16.48
C ALA A 19 -2.83 3.64 16.45
N GLY A 20 -2.93 4.68 15.65
CA GLY A 20 -4.20 5.38 15.41
C GLY A 20 -5.16 4.61 14.50
N HIS A 21 -4.80 3.41 14.07
CA HIS A 21 -5.57 2.59 13.14
C HIS A 21 -5.62 1.14 13.60
N ASP A 22 -6.79 0.55 13.52
CA ASP A 22 -6.98 -0.88 13.73
C ASP A 22 -6.78 -1.62 12.40
N MET A 23 -5.59 -2.19 12.23
CA MET A 23 -5.22 -2.86 10.98
C MET A 23 -6.01 -4.17 10.80
N ASP A 24 -6.32 -4.87 11.86
CA ASP A 24 -7.09 -6.11 11.78
C ASP A 24 -8.55 -5.84 11.42
N TYR A 25 -9.11 -4.78 11.96
CA TYR A 25 -10.46 -4.34 11.57
C TYR A 25 -10.50 -3.94 10.08
N ALA A 26 -9.53 -3.18 9.62
CA ALA A 26 -9.42 -2.80 8.21
C ALA A 26 -9.30 -4.03 7.30
N ARG A 27 -8.48 -5.01 7.68
CA ARG A 27 -8.34 -6.27 6.96
C ARG A 27 -9.66 -7.01 6.87
N LEU A 28 -10.38 -7.13 7.98
CA LEU A 28 -11.68 -7.80 8.03
C LEU A 28 -12.69 -7.10 7.12
N GLN A 29 -12.76 -5.78 7.14
CA GLN A 29 -13.69 -5.03 6.31
C GLN A 29 -13.39 -5.21 4.81
N ILE A 30 -12.13 -5.12 4.41
CA ILE A 30 -11.74 -5.31 3.01
C ILE A 30 -12.04 -6.74 2.55
N LEU A 31 -11.70 -7.74 3.36
CA LEU A 31 -11.99 -9.14 3.05
C LEU A 31 -13.49 -9.40 2.93
N SER A 32 -14.30 -8.80 3.79
CA SER A 32 -15.76 -8.94 3.73
C SER A 32 -16.32 -8.41 2.41
N VAL A 33 -15.81 -7.29 1.93
CA VAL A 33 -16.20 -6.75 0.62
C VAL A 33 -15.76 -7.68 -0.51
N LEU A 34 -14.52 -8.16 -0.46
CA LEU A 34 -13.98 -9.04 -1.51
C LEU A 34 -14.73 -10.37 -1.60
N GLN A 35 -15.23 -10.89 -0.48
CA GLN A 35 -15.99 -12.14 -0.44
C GLN A 35 -17.38 -12.06 -1.12
N GLU A 36 -17.88 -10.86 -1.32
CA GLU A 36 -19.14 -10.67 -2.07
C GLU A 36 -19.01 -11.05 -3.55
N PHE A 37 -17.79 -11.19 -4.05
CA PHE A 37 -17.51 -11.49 -5.45
C PHE A 37 -16.98 -12.91 -5.62
N PRO A 38 -17.81 -13.87 -6.04
CA PRO A 38 -17.42 -15.29 -6.13
C PRO A 38 -16.28 -15.57 -7.12
N SER A 39 -16.08 -14.67 -8.08
CA SER A 39 -15.01 -14.80 -9.09
C SER A 39 -13.63 -14.37 -8.56
N LEU A 40 -13.55 -13.81 -7.36
CA LEU A 40 -12.27 -13.39 -6.78
C LEU A 40 -11.63 -14.51 -5.96
N ARG A 41 -10.32 -14.59 -6.05
CA ARG A 41 -9.47 -15.38 -5.15
C ARG A 41 -8.51 -14.45 -4.47
N THR A 42 -8.51 -14.48 -3.14
CA THR A 42 -7.75 -13.53 -2.32
C THR A 42 -6.64 -14.24 -1.60
N SER A 43 -5.46 -13.64 -1.62
CA SER A 43 -4.32 -13.97 -0.76
C SER A 43 -3.96 -12.77 0.11
N ILE A 44 -3.29 -13.01 1.24
CA ILE A 44 -3.05 -11.98 2.25
C ILE A 44 -1.60 -12.02 2.69
N SER A 45 -1.00 -10.85 2.86
CA SER A 45 0.27 -10.65 3.54
C SER A 45 0.17 -9.51 4.55
N GLY A 46 1.08 -9.49 5.53
CA GLY A 46 1.19 -8.41 6.51
C GLY A 46 2.14 -7.29 6.09
N ASP A 47 2.99 -7.54 5.12
CA ASP A 47 4.00 -6.61 4.61
C ASP A 47 4.38 -6.93 3.15
N TYR A 48 5.42 -6.25 2.66
CA TYR A 48 5.90 -6.42 1.28
C TYR A 48 7.01 -7.48 1.12
N GLN A 49 7.38 -8.22 2.16
CA GLN A 49 8.54 -9.13 2.10
C GLN A 49 8.42 -10.16 0.98
N ASP A 50 7.24 -10.72 0.78
CA ASP A 50 7.00 -11.78 -0.19
C ASP A 50 6.39 -11.28 -1.50
N ILE A 51 6.46 -9.99 -1.79
CA ILE A 51 5.75 -9.38 -2.92
C ILE A 51 6.13 -10.02 -4.26
N GLU A 52 7.38 -10.42 -4.42
CA GLU A 52 7.86 -11.08 -5.64
C GLU A 52 7.18 -12.43 -5.91
N ARG A 53 6.76 -13.12 -4.85
CA ARG A 53 6.08 -14.40 -4.94
C ARG A 53 4.63 -14.26 -5.34
N TRP A 54 3.99 -13.18 -4.91
CA TRP A 54 2.55 -13.00 -5.07
C TRP A 54 2.17 -12.31 -6.37
N LEU A 55 2.91 -11.27 -6.78
CA LEU A 55 2.54 -10.42 -7.90
C LEU A 55 2.43 -11.15 -9.25
N PRO A 56 3.29 -12.12 -9.60
CA PRO A 56 3.19 -12.78 -10.92
C PRO A 56 1.82 -13.38 -11.22
N ASN A 57 1.09 -13.78 -10.19
CA ASN A 57 -0.24 -14.39 -10.33
C ASN A 57 -1.37 -13.48 -9.81
N THR A 58 -1.09 -12.19 -9.64
CA THR A 58 -2.04 -11.23 -9.08
C THR A 58 -2.54 -10.28 -10.16
N ASP A 59 -3.83 -10.03 -10.19
CA ASP A 59 -4.46 -9.06 -11.08
C ASP A 59 -4.63 -7.70 -10.40
N LEU A 60 -4.94 -7.72 -9.11
CA LEU A 60 -5.15 -6.52 -8.29
C LEU A 60 -4.41 -6.64 -6.97
N LEU A 61 -3.57 -5.66 -6.69
CA LEU A 61 -2.93 -5.47 -5.39
C LEU A 61 -3.70 -4.41 -4.61
N ILE A 62 -4.17 -4.75 -3.43
CA ILE A 62 -4.79 -3.80 -2.49
C ILE A 62 -3.88 -3.68 -1.28
N THR A 63 -3.51 -2.47 -0.93
CA THR A 63 -2.66 -2.23 0.24
C THR A 63 -3.30 -1.21 1.19
N TYR A 64 -3.23 -1.53 2.47
CA TYR A 64 -3.55 -0.63 3.58
C TYR A 64 -2.43 -0.78 4.60
N THR A 65 -1.37 0.03 4.44
CA THR A 65 -0.14 -0.13 5.20
C THR A 65 0.29 1.19 5.84
N ALA A 66 0.90 1.08 7.00
CA ALA A 66 1.50 2.22 7.71
C ALA A 66 3.02 2.08 7.86
N GLY A 67 3.61 1.10 7.19
CA GLY A 67 5.03 0.74 7.23
C GLY A 67 5.24 -0.70 7.76
N PRO A 68 6.40 -1.31 7.57
CA PRO A 68 7.47 -0.81 6.71
C PRO A 68 7.06 -0.76 5.24
N TYR A 69 7.52 0.27 4.57
CA TYR A 69 7.26 0.45 3.14
C TYR A 69 8.22 -0.38 2.29
N THR A 70 8.00 -0.36 0.99
CA THR A 70 8.82 -1.12 0.05
C THR A 70 10.28 -0.65 0.06
N SER A 71 11.20 -1.61 -0.10
CA SER A 71 12.57 -1.35 -0.52
C SER A 71 12.61 -0.96 -2.01
N ASP A 72 13.75 -0.48 -2.48
CA ASP A 72 13.91 -0.15 -3.91
C ASP A 72 13.65 -1.36 -4.81
N PRO A 73 14.22 -2.56 -4.56
CA PRO A 73 13.91 -3.74 -5.37
C PRO A 73 12.43 -4.12 -5.35
N GLN A 74 11.76 -4.04 -4.21
CA GLN A 74 10.34 -4.34 -4.09
C GLN A 74 9.49 -3.34 -4.88
N ALA A 75 9.85 -2.06 -4.84
CA ALA A 75 9.16 -1.02 -5.61
C ALA A 75 9.32 -1.24 -7.12
N GLU A 76 10.49 -1.70 -7.58
CA GLU A 76 10.71 -2.05 -8.97
C GLU A 76 9.86 -3.24 -9.41
N VAL A 77 9.78 -4.27 -8.59
CA VAL A 77 8.91 -5.43 -8.86
C VAL A 77 7.45 -4.99 -9.05
N ILE A 78 6.96 -4.11 -8.18
CA ILE A 78 5.58 -3.60 -8.30
C ILE A 78 5.42 -2.76 -9.58
N ARG A 79 6.38 -1.90 -9.87
CA ARG A 79 6.33 -1.05 -11.07
C ARG A 79 6.30 -1.89 -12.33
N ASP A 80 7.18 -2.88 -12.44
CA ASP A 80 7.25 -3.76 -13.61
C ASP A 80 5.97 -4.57 -13.77
N TRP A 81 5.42 -5.06 -12.67
CA TRP A 81 4.14 -5.75 -12.67
C TRP A 81 2.99 -4.85 -13.13
N MET A 82 2.96 -3.58 -12.69
CA MET A 82 1.95 -2.60 -13.14
C MET A 82 2.09 -2.30 -14.64
N HIS A 83 3.33 -2.16 -15.13
CA HIS A 83 3.58 -1.98 -16.56
C HIS A 83 3.12 -3.17 -17.39
N GLY A 84 3.14 -4.36 -16.83
CA GLY A 84 2.64 -5.59 -17.43
C GLY A 84 1.11 -5.78 -17.33
N GLY A 85 0.39 -4.81 -16.78
CA GLY A 85 -1.08 -4.83 -16.72
C GLY A 85 -1.67 -5.03 -15.32
N GLY A 86 -0.85 -5.13 -14.28
CA GLY A 86 -1.31 -5.19 -12.90
C GLY A 86 -1.92 -3.88 -12.42
N HIS A 87 -2.89 -3.96 -11.51
CA HIS A 87 -3.56 -2.80 -10.94
C HIS A 87 -3.28 -2.71 -9.45
N TRP A 88 -2.92 -1.54 -8.96
CA TRP A 88 -2.66 -1.28 -7.55
C TRP A 88 -3.63 -0.26 -6.99
N PHE A 89 -4.35 -0.68 -5.95
CA PHE A 89 -5.23 0.18 -5.17
C PHE A 89 -4.61 0.40 -3.78
N ALA A 90 -3.96 1.55 -3.61
CA ALA A 90 -3.29 1.92 -2.36
C ALA A 90 -4.21 2.79 -1.51
N LEU A 91 -4.56 2.29 -0.32
CA LEU A 91 -5.46 2.96 0.60
C LEU A 91 -4.68 3.69 1.70
N HIS A 92 -5.07 4.91 1.98
CA HIS A 92 -4.66 5.73 3.12
C HIS A 92 -3.14 5.79 3.27
N GLY A 93 -2.59 5.28 4.38
CA GLY A 93 -1.15 5.30 4.68
C GLY A 93 -0.25 4.59 3.67
N SER A 94 -0.82 3.74 2.81
CA SER A 94 -0.06 3.07 1.75
C SER A 94 0.58 4.04 0.76
N SER A 95 -0.01 5.19 0.56
CA SER A 95 0.55 6.26 -0.29
C SER A 95 1.43 7.24 0.51
N GLY A 96 1.54 7.04 1.81
CA GLY A 96 2.35 7.86 2.68
C GLY A 96 3.81 7.44 2.71
N GLY A 97 4.59 8.15 3.48
CA GLY A 97 5.99 7.87 3.73
C GLY A 97 6.32 8.10 5.20
N LYS A 98 7.54 7.79 5.57
CA LYS A 98 8.01 8.02 6.93
C LYS A 98 8.15 9.51 7.20
N ALA A 99 7.49 9.98 8.25
CA ALA A 99 7.70 11.34 8.74
C ALA A 99 8.97 11.41 9.58
N VAL A 100 9.81 12.39 9.31
CA VAL A 100 11.00 12.70 10.09
C VAL A 100 10.78 14.03 10.80
N LYS A 101 10.99 14.04 12.11
CA LYS A 101 10.97 15.25 12.90
C LYS A 101 12.39 15.82 12.97
N LYS A 102 12.56 17.08 12.63
CA LYS A 102 13.81 17.82 12.81
C LYS A 102 13.61 18.93 13.81
N ASN A 103 14.52 19.04 14.78
CA ASN A 103 14.59 20.19 15.66
C ASN A 103 15.20 21.36 14.88
N THR A 104 14.46 22.44 14.79
CA THR A 104 14.91 23.70 14.19
C THR A 104 14.88 24.80 15.25
N PRO A 105 15.60 25.95 15.06
CA PRO A 105 15.53 27.07 15.99
C PRO A 105 14.11 27.57 16.24
N ASP A 106 13.20 27.38 15.27
CA ASP A 106 11.80 27.83 15.34
C ASP A 106 10.84 26.74 15.88
N GLY A 107 11.39 25.60 16.32
CA GLY A 107 10.59 24.48 16.84
C GLY A 107 10.81 23.16 16.08
N ILE A 108 9.86 22.23 16.21
CA ILE A 108 9.94 20.92 15.57
C ILE A 108 9.26 21.00 14.21
N ARG A 109 10.00 20.70 13.15
CA ARG A 109 9.43 20.53 11.80
C ARG A 109 9.32 19.06 11.44
N LYS A 110 8.17 18.70 10.88
CA LYS A 110 7.96 17.37 10.28
C LYS A 110 8.20 17.45 8.78
N SER A 111 9.05 16.56 8.27
CA SER A 111 9.21 16.37 6.84
C SER A 111 8.90 14.91 6.48
N MET A 112 8.31 14.69 5.31
CA MET A 112 8.06 13.35 4.81
C MET A 112 9.29 12.87 4.05
N VAL A 113 9.79 11.69 4.42
CA VAL A 113 10.82 11.01 3.63
C VAL A 113 10.13 10.24 2.52
N LYS A 114 10.58 10.47 1.30
CA LYS A 114 10.07 9.76 0.14
C LYS A 114 10.37 8.27 0.27
N ALA A 115 9.34 7.45 0.20
CA ALA A 115 9.49 6.00 0.18
C ALA A 115 9.69 5.50 -1.26
N ALA A 116 10.37 4.36 -1.41
CA ALA A 116 10.69 3.79 -2.71
C ALA A 116 9.44 3.56 -3.59
N HIS A 117 8.34 3.08 -2.99
CA HIS A 117 7.11 2.83 -3.72
C HIS A 117 6.44 4.11 -4.27
N HIS A 118 6.81 5.28 -3.80
CA HIS A 118 6.29 6.54 -4.35
C HIS A 118 6.62 6.71 -5.83
N ALA A 119 7.71 6.13 -6.30
CA ALA A 119 8.04 6.17 -7.73
C ALA A 119 7.03 5.40 -8.58
N ALA A 120 6.47 4.31 -8.06
CA ALA A 120 5.44 3.53 -8.73
C ALA A 120 4.05 4.18 -8.61
N ILE A 121 3.71 4.69 -7.43
CA ILE A 121 2.44 5.40 -7.19
C ILE A 121 2.47 6.80 -7.78
N GLY A 122 3.63 7.45 -7.78
CA GLY A 122 3.78 8.85 -8.19
C GLY A 122 3.29 9.14 -9.60
N SER A 123 3.47 8.21 -10.53
CA SER A 123 2.93 8.38 -11.87
C SER A 123 1.40 8.41 -11.88
N PHE A 124 0.76 7.75 -10.95
CA PHE A 124 -0.69 7.76 -10.79
C PHE A 124 -1.19 9.06 -10.14
N PHE A 125 -0.52 9.53 -9.10
CA PHE A 125 -0.94 10.72 -8.36
C PHE A 125 -0.55 12.03 -9.05
N LEU A 126 0.61 12.08 -9.72
CA LEU A 126 1.08 13.29 -10.42
C LEU A 126 0.24 13.62 -11.65
N ASN A 127 -0.40 12.64 -12.23
CA ASN A 127 -1.30 12.82 -13.38
C ASN A 127 -2.74 13.13 -12.98
N HIS A 128 -3.05 13.11 -11.68
CA HIS A 128 -4.35 13.53 -11.19
C HIS A 128 -4.37 15.05 -11.01
N PRO A 129 -5.41 15.71 -11.50
CA PRO A 129 -5.62 17.11 -11.14
C PRO A 129 -5.66 17.22 -9.61
N PRO A 130 -5.16 18.30 -9.03
CA PRO A 130 -5.18 18.47 -7.59
C PRO A 130 -6.60 18.23 -7.08
N ILE A 131 -6.73 17.30 -6.16
CA ILE A 131 -8.01 17.02 -5.50
C ILE A 131 -8.43 18.34 -4.85
N ARG A 132 -9.47 18.93 -5.37
CA ARG A 132 -10.05 20.11 -4.74
C ARG A 132 -10.51 19.66 -3.36
N ARG A 133 -9.91 20.24 -2.34
CA ARG A 133 -10.39 20.05 -0.98
C ARG A 133 -11.81 20.61 -0.92
N PHE A 134 -12.71 19.74 -0.62
CA PHE A 134 -14.07 20.14 -0.32
C PHE A 134 -14.11 20.76 1.08
#